data_4e5be7f21a177a4624f835d12059bc45
#
_entry.id   4e5be7f21a177a4624f835d12059bc45
#
_cell.length_a   1.000
_cell.length_b   1.000
_cell.length_c   1.000
_cell.angle_alpha   90.00
_cell.angle_beta   90.00
_cell.angle_gamma   90.00
#
_symmetry.space_group_name_H-M   'P 1'
#
loop_
_entity.id
_entity.type
_entity.pdbx_description
1 polymer ?
#
loop_
_entity_poly.entity_id
_entity_poly.type
_entity_poly.pdbx_seq_one_letter_code
_entity_poly.pdbx_strand_id
1 'polypeptide(L)'
;MPFDCLILGDSIAVGTHQFRPECVAHAKGGWNTWQWNRDYLKNDLTAETVIISLGSNDHKYVHTEAELLKMRDKIKGKRVFWILPAGNLKASQVSIQYIQLTIKEIANKYGDTVLPITGLQKDGIHPSTAGYKDIAEKTR
;
A
#
# COMPACT_ATOMS: atom_id res chain seq x y z
N MET A 1 -9.47 14.78 13.19
CA MET A 1 -8.47 13.85 12.61
C MET A 1 -7.10 14.46 12.77
N PRO A 2 -6.11 13.73 13.34
CA PRO A 2 -4.77 14.27 13.49
C PRO A 2 -4.05 14.50 12.16
N PHE A 3 -4.44 13.74 11.11
CA PHE A 3 -3.85 13.91 9.78
C PHE A 3 -4.94 14.03 8.72
N ASP A 4 -4.69 14.87 7.71
CA ASP A 4 -5.59 14.93 6.55
C ASP A 4 -5.36 13.73 5.64
N CYS A 5 -4.10 13.29 5.51
CA CYS A 5 -3.73 12.22 4.60
C CYS A 5 -2.50 11.47 5.15
N LEU A 6 -2.58 10.14 5.17
CA LEU A 6 -1.47 9.24 5.48
C LEU A 6 -1.16 8.37 4.27
N ILE A 7 0.13 8.19 3.97
CA ILE A 7 0.60 7.25 2.97
C ILE A 7 1.47 6.23 3.68
N LEU A 8 1.11 4.95 3.54
CA LEU A 8 1.73 3.86 4.29
C LEU A 8 2.26 2.81 3.32
N GLY A 9 3.51 2.39 3.50
CA GLY A 9 3.98 1.22 2.78
C GLY A 9 5.44 1.18 2.35
N ASP A 10 5.64 0.75 1.10
CA ASP A 10 6.92 0.42 0.50
C ASP A 10 7.41 1.50 -0.49
N SER A 11 8.25 1.11 -1.47
CA SER A 11 8.77 2.04 -2.47
C SER A 11 7.68 2.72 -3.30
N ILE A 12 6.57 2.04 -3.54
CA ILE A 12 5.44 2.63 -4.27
C ILE A 12 4.76 3.70 -3.41
N ALA A 13 4.66 3.48 -2.11
CA ALA A 13 4.17 4.50 -1.18
C ALA A 13 5.12 5.70 -1.15
N VAL A 14 6.44 5.47 -1.13
CA VAL A 14 7.44 6.55 -1.21
C VAL A 14 7.24 7.37 -2.49
N GLY A 15 7.07 6.70 -3.62
CA GLY A 15 6.84 7.38 -4.91
C GLY A 15 5.52 8.16 -4.93
N THR A 16 4.46 7.58 -4.37
CA THR A 16 3.16 8.25 -4.26
C THR A 16 3.27 9.54 -3.44
N HIS A 17 4.08 9.52 -2.38
CA HIS A 17 4.29 10.70 -1.54
C HIS A 17 4.91 11.86 -2.32
N GLN A 18 5.72 11.60 -3.33
CA GLN A 18 6.31 12.65 -4.17
C GLN A 18 5.22 13.43 -4.94
N PHE A 19 4.09 12.80 -5.23
CA PHE A 19 2.96 13.41 -5.93
C PHE A 19 1.84 13.87 -4.98
N ARG A 20 1.96 13.54 -3.70
CA ARG A 20 1.06 13.98 -2.62
C ARG A 20 1.91 14.42 -1.42
N PRO A 21 2.76 15.47 -1.61
CA PRO A 21 3.71 15.87 -0.54
C PRO A 21 3.03 16.45 0.69
N GLU A 22 1.79 16.86 0.59
CA GLU A 22 0.99 17.34 1.72
C GLU A 22 0.62 16.22 2.71
N CYS A 23 0.69 14.95 2.27
CA CYS A 23 0.41 13.81 3.15
C CYS A 23 1.60 13.51 4.05
N VAL A 24 1.33 12.94 5.22
CA VAL A 24 2.36 12.34 6.07
C VAL A 24 2.62 10.92 5.58
N ALA A 25 3.88 10.54 5.42
CA ALA A 25 4.24 9.22 4.93
C ALA A 25 4.98 8.42 5.98
N HIS A 26 4.53 7.18 6.19
CA HIS A 26 5.27 6.14 6.91
C HIS A 26 5.56 5.04 5.90
N ALA A 27 6.68 5.19 5.21
CA ALA A 27 7.00 4.33 4.08
C ALA A 27 8.50 4.15 3.93
N LYS A 28 8.90 2.99 3.45
CA LYS A 28 10.31 2.72 3.15
C LYS A 28 10.44 1.73 2.00
N GLY A 29 11.31 2.07 1.06
CA GLY A 29 11.57 1.22 -0.10
C GLY A 29 12.06 -0.17 0.28
N GLY A 30 11.55 -1.18 -0.40
CA GLY A 30 11.96 -2.57 -0.20
C GLY A 30 11.32 -3.29 0.97
N TRP A 31 10.51 -2.63 1.76
CA TRP A 31 9.91 -3.25 2.96
C TRP A 31 8.72 -4.14 2.60
N ASN A 32 8.67 -5.29 3.29
CA ASN A 32 7.52 -6.18 3.27
C ASN A 32 6.54 -5.83 4.41
N THR A 33 5.41 -6.52 4.47
CA THR A 33 4.37 -6.24 5.46
C THR A 33 4.84 -6.44 6.89
N TRP A 34 5.70 -7.45 7.14
CA TRP A 34 6.23 -7.72 8.47
C TRP A 34 7.16 -6.58 8.93
N GLN A 35 8.06 -6.14 8.05
CA GLN A 35 8.99 -5.05 8.35
C GLN A 35 8.25 -3.75 8.64
N TRP A 36 7.22 -3.46 7.83
CA TRP A 36 6.44 -2.25 8.02
C TRP A 36 5.75 -2.25 9.39
N ASN A 37 5.10 -3.35 9.76
CA ASN A 37 4.43 -3.47 11.06
C ASN A 37 5.41 -3.34 12.21
N ARG A 38 6.58 -3.97 12.10
CA ARG A 38 7.63 -3.90 13.12
C ARG A 38 7.97 -2.45 13.49
N ASP A 39 8.07 -1.57 12.48
CA ASP A 39 8.57 -0.22 12.71
C ASP A 39 7.47 0.85 12.80
N TYR A 40 6.34 0.66 12.11
CA TYR A 40 5.33 1.71 12.02
C TYR A 40 3.98 1.39 12.70
N LEU A 41 3.73 0.16 13.07
CA LEU A 41 2.42 -0.20 13.64
C LEU A 41 2.11 0.57 14.95
N LYS A 42 3.13 0.98 15.66
CA LYS A 42 3.02 1.74 16.91
C LYS A 42 2.59 3.20 16.72
N ASN A 43 2.65 3.69 15.49
CA ASN A 43 2.32 5.08 15.20
C ASN A 43 0.81 5.32 15.22
N ASP A 44 0.41 6.59 15.29
CA ASP A 44 -0.99 6.96 15.10
C ASP A 44 -1.34 6.83 13.62
N LEU A 45 -2.29 5.95 13.33
CA LEU A 45 -2.74 5.66 11.97
C LEU A 45 -4.16 6.20 11.72
N THR A 46 -4.46 7.36 12.26
CA THR A 46 -5.76 8.02 12.12
C THR A 46 -5.65 9.18 11.13
N ALA A 47 -6.45 9.16 10.07
CA ALA A 47 -6.47 10.22 9.06
C ALA A 47 -7.81 10.26 8.33
N GLU A 48 -8.08 11.39 7.69
CA GLU A 48 -9.23 11.54 6.79
C GLU A 48 -9.09 10.57 5.60
N THR A 49 -7.91 10.55 4.98
CA THR A 49 -7.59 9.68 3.85
C THR A 49 -6.33 8.87 4.17
N VAL A 50 -6.39 7.57 3.92
CA VAL A 50 -5.23 6.67 4.08
C VAL A 50 -4.98 5.96 2.76
N ILE A 51 -3.74 5.98 2.30
CA ILE A 51 -3.31 5.33 1.06
C ILE A 51 -2.26 4.29 1.42
N ILE A 52 -2.52 3.04 1.07
CA ILE A 52 -1.68 1.90 1.44
C ILE A 52 -1.06 1.28 0.20
N SER A 53 0.25 1.05 0.24
CA SER A 53 0.94 0.22 -0.75
C SER A 53 1.89 -0.74 -0.05
N LEU A 54 1.47 -1.99 0.09
CA LEU A 54 2.26 -3.07 0.68
C LEU A 54 1.96 -4.38 -0.04
N GLY A 55 2.89 -5.31 0.02
CA GLY A 55 2.73 -6.65 -0.52
C GLY A 55 3.72 -6.99 -1.63
N SER A 56 4.22 -5.99 -2.37
CA SER A 56 5.16 -6.22 -3.48
C SER A 56 6.48 -6.88 -3.05
N ASN A 57 6.87 -6.71 -1.79
CA ASN A 57 8.13 -7.25 -1.26
C ASN A 57 7.92 -8.46 -0.35
N ASP A 58 6.70 -8.95 -0.24
CA ASP A 58 6.43 -10.12 0.58
C ASP A 58 6.99 -11.38 -0.09
N HIS A 59 7.48 -12.31 0.73
CA HIS A 59 8.01 -13.58 0.27
C HIS A 59 7.32 -14.71 1.03
N LYS A 60 7.63 -15.95 0.66
CA LYS A 60 6.93 -17.14 1.18
C LYS A 60 6.91 -17.29 2.70
N TYR A 61 7.87 -16.67 3.39
CA TYR A 61 7.95 -16.74 4.86
C TYR A 61 7.22 -15.59 5.57
N VAL A 62 6.67 -14.65 4.82
CA VAL A 62 5.86 -13.57 5.40
C VAL A 62 4.39 -13.99 5.39
N HIS A 63 3.74 -13.85 6.53
CA HIS A 63 2.31 -14.15 6.65
C HIS A 63 1.50 -12.92 6.21
N THR A 64 1.43 -12.72 4.89
CA THR A 64 0.89 -11.50 4.28
C THR A 64 -0.51 -11.15 4.80
N GLU A 65 -1.45 -12.08 4.76
CA GLU A 65 -2.82 -11.81 5.20
C GLU A 65 -2.87 -11.38 6.65
N ALA A 66 -2.19 -12.14 7.54
CA ALA A 66 -2.18 -11.83 8.96
C ALA A 66 -1.55 -10.45 9.25
N GLU A 67 -0.46 -10.13 8.56
CA GLU A 67 0.20 -8.83 8.75
C GLU A 67 -0.65 -7.68 8.23
N LEU A 68 -1.28 -7.83 7.07
CA LEU A 68 -2.14 -6.79 6.51
C LEU A 68 -3.40 -6.58 7.35
N LEU A 69 -3.99 -7.66 7.88
CA LEU A 69 -5.14 -7.54 8.77
C LEU A 69 -4.77 -6.81 10.07
N LYS A 70 -3.62 -7.14 10.65
CA LYS A 70 -3.11 -6.47 11.86
C LYS A 70 -2.95 -4.97 11.61
N MET A 71 -2.37 -4.58 10.49
CA MET A 71 -2.20 -3.19 10.11
C MET A 71 -3.55 -2.51 9.90
N ARG A 72 -4.43 -3.13 9.08
CA ARG A 72 -5.72 -2.53 8.73
C ARG A 72 -6.59 -2.32 9.97
N ASP A 73 -6.54 -3.23 10.93
CA ASP A 73 -7.32 -3.13 12.16
C ASP A 73 -6.95 -1.89 12.98
N LYS A 74 -5.72 -1.41 12.88
CA LYS A 74 -5.27 -0.20 13.58
C LYS A 74 -5.57 1.10 12.84
N ILE A 75 -5.85 1.02 11.56
CA ILE A 75 -6.11 2.21 10.75
C ILE A 75 -7.51 2.75 11.02
N LYS A 76 -7.58 4.05 11.29
CA LYS A 76 -8.84 4.79 11.42
C LYS A 76 -8.87 5.88 10.36
N GLY A 77 -9.61 5.62 9.28
CA GLY A 77 -9.71 6.54 8.16
C GLY A 77 -11.13 6.57 7.60
N LYS A 78 -11.56 7.72 7.12
CA LYS A 78 -12.85 7.84 6.46
C LYS A 78 -12.80 7.28 5.05
N ARG A 79 -11.66 7.46 4.36
CA ARG A 79 -11.43 6.93 3.03
C ARG A 79 -10.11 6.18 3.04
N VAL A 80 -10.16 4.88 2.80
CA VAL A 80 -8.96 4.02 2.77
C VAL A 80 -8.80 3.44 1.37
N PHE A 81 -7.64 3.67 0.78
CA PHE A 81 -7.29 3.22 -0.56
C PHE A 81 -6.12 2.24 -0.48
N TRP A 82 -6.23 1.16 -1.25
CA TRP A 82 -5.16 0.19 -1.42
C TRP A 82 -4.65 0.27 -2.85
N ILE A 83 -3.38 0.59 -3.03
CA ILE A 83 -2.75 0.47 -4.33
C ILE A 83 -2.51 -1.02 -4.58
N LEU A 84 -3.07 -1.56 -5.64
CA LEU A 84 -2.99 -2.98 -5.95
C LEU A 84 -1.63 -3.29 -6.56
N PRO A 85 -0.78 -4.11 -5.90
CA PRO A 85 0.52 -4.46 -6.47
C PRO A 85 0.38 -5.13 -7.84
N ALA A 86 1.33 -4.84 -8.72
CA ALA A 86 1.39 -5.39 -10.06
C ALA A 86 2.74 -6.08 -10.27
N GLY A 87 2.87 -6.76 -11.39
CA GLY A 87 4.12 -7.34 -11.83
C GLY A 87 4.26 -8.82 -11.50
N ASN A 88 5.50 -9.28 -11.56
CA ASN A 88 5.85 -10.68 -11.39
C ASN A 88 6.82 -10.82 -10.21
N LEU A 89 6.38 -11.45 -9.14
CA LEU A 89 7.14 -11.59 -7.90
C LEU A 89 7.96 -12.89 -7.88
N LYS A 90 8.52 -13.32 -9.02
CA LYS A 90 9.28 -14.58 -9.11
C LYS A 90 10.37 -14.68 -8.07
N ALA A 91 11.10 -13.61 -7.82
CA ALA A 91 12.19 -13.62 -6.86
C ALA A 91 11.71 -13.87 -5.42
N SER A 92 10.48 -13.51 -5.11
CA SER A 92 9.91 -13.66 -3.77
C SER A 92 9.26 -15.04 -3.54
N GLN A 93 9.05 -15.81 -4.61
CA GLN A 93 8.38 -17.12 -4.57
C GLN A 93 6.92 -17.03 -4.10
N VAL A 94 6.31 -15.87 -4.20
CA VAL A 94 4.90 -15.63 -3.90
C VAL A 94 4.23 -15.13 -5.16
N SER A 95 3.04 -15.66 -5.49
CA SER A 95 2.35 -15.20 -6.69
C SER A 95 1.73 -13.83 -6.47
N ILE A 96 1.78 -13.00 -7.52
CA ILE A 96 1.13 -11.69 -7.46
C ILE A 96 -0.39 -11.86 -7.30
N GLN A 97 -0.97 -12.92 -7.88
CA GLN A 97 -2.39 -13.21 -7.77
C GLN A 97 -2.80 -13.42 -6.30
N TYR A 98 -1.99 -14.12 -5.52
CA TYR A 98 -2.26 -14.30 -4.09
C TYR A 98 -2.27 -12.96 -3.35
N ILE A 99 -1.26 -12.12 -3.60
CA ILE A 99 -1.18 -10.80 -2.96
C ILE A 99 -2.39 -9.93 -3.35
N GLN A 100 -2.71 -9.91 -4.64
CA GLN A 100 -3.85 -9.12 -5.14
C GLN A 100 -5.17 -9.60 -4.54
N LEU A 101 -5.39 -10.91 -4.50
CA LEU A 101 -6.61 -11.48 -3.94
C LEU A 101 -6.73 -11.17 -2.45
N THR A 102 -5.64 -11.32 -1.71
CA THR A 102 -5.60 -11.02 -0.27
C THR A 102 -5.98 -9.56 -0.01
N ILE A 103 -5.41 -8.63 -0.77
CA ILE A 103 -5.73 -7.20 -0.63
C ILE A 103 -7.21 -6.94 -0.96
N LYS A 104 -7.72 -7.51 -2.05
CA LYS A 104 -9.12 -7.33 -2.44
C LYS A 104 -10.09 -7.85 -1.38
N GLU A 105 -9.78 -8.99 -0.77
CA GLU A 105 -10.61 -9.56 0.29
C GLU A 105 -10.62 -8.67 1.54
N ILE A 106 -9.45 -8.16 1.95
CA ILE A 106 -9.35 -7.26 3.10
C ILE A 106 -10.07 -5.95 2.81
N ALA A 107 -9.84 -5.37 1.64
CA ALA A 107 -10.51 -4.13 1.24
C ALA A 107 -12.03 -4.29 1.25
N ASN A 108 -12.52 -5.40 0.73
CA ASN A 108 -13.96 -5.70 0.73
C ASN A 108 -14.52 -5.79 2.14
N LYS A 109 -13.80 -6.46 3.03
CA LYS A 109 -14.21 -6.61 4.44
C LYS A 109 -14.40 -5.27 5.15
N TYR A 110 -13.52 -4.31 4.87
CA TYR A 110 -13.54 -3.00 5.53
C TYR A 110 -14.26 -1.92 4.73
N GLY A 111 -14.72 -2.23 3.52
CA GLY A 111 -15.36 -1.23 2.66
C GLY A 111 -14.37 -0.24 2.03
N ASP A 112 -13.12 -0.66 1.85
CA ASP A 112 -12.06 0.16 1.28
C ASP A 112 -12.09 0.13 -0.25
N THR A 113 -11.38 1.06 -0.87
CA THR A 113 -11.26 1.15 -2.32
C THR A 113 -9.91 0.59 -2.77
N VAL A 114 -9.94 -0.28 -3.79
CA VAL A 114 -8.73 -0.82 -4.41
C VAL A 114 -8.44 -0.04 -5.70
N LEU A 115 -7.21 0.43 -5.85
CA LEU A 115 -6.76 1.17 -7.03
C LEU A 115 -5.76 0.33 -7.83
N PRO A 116 -6.10 -0.09 -9.05
CA PRO A 116 -5.11 -0.69 -9.93
C PRO A 116 -4.11 0.35 -10.40
N ILE A 117 -2.89 -0.09 -10.69
CA ILE A 117 -1.86 0.79 -11.26
C ILE A 117 -2.12 0.89 -12.77
N THR A 118 -2.37 2.10 -13.26
CA THR A 118 -2.78 2.34 -14.65
C THR A 118 -1.60 2.57 -15.60
N GLY A 119 -0.41 2.81 -15.08
CA GLY A 119 0.81 2.95 -15.88
C GLY A 119 2.01 2.46 -15.10
N LEU A 120 2.83 1.63 -15.74
CA LEU A 120 3.98 0.98 -15.10
C LEU A 120 5.28 1.38 -15.78
N GLN A 121 6.37 1.40 -15.00
CA GLN A 121 7.73 1.47 -15.51
C GLN A 121 8.08 0.16 -16.22
N LYS A 122 9.25 0.12 -16.85
CA LYS A 122 9.72 -1.06 -17.59
C LYS A 122 9.84 -2.31 -16.72
N ASP A 123 10.04 -2.15 -15.41
CA ASP A 123 10.12 -3.28 -14.48
C ASP A 123 8.77 -3.98 -14.29
N GLY A 124 7.67 -3.37 -14.75
CA GLY A 124 6.33 -3.93 -14.60
C GLY A 124 5.82 -3.97 -13.17
N ILE A 125 6.50 -3.28 -12.24
CA ILE A 125 6.17 -3.28 -10.81
C ILE A 125 5.85 -1.87 -10.32
N HIS A 126 6.76 -0.93 -10.56
CA HIS A 126 6.60 0.44 -10.09
C HIS A 126 5.75 1.25 -11.05
N PRO A 127 4.85 2.10 -10.53
CA PRO A 127 4.10 3.03 -11.38
C PRO A 127 5.03 3.94 -12.16
N SER A 128 4.66 4.23 -13.39
CA SER A 128 5.26 5.30 -14.17
C SER A 128 4.85 6.65 -13.56
N THR A 129 5.44 7.74 -14.06
CA THR A 129 5.03 9.09 -13.67
C THR A 129 3.52 9.27 -13.84
N ALA A 130 2.98 8.83 -14.98
CA ALA A 130 1.53 8.90 -15.24
C ALA A 130 0.75 8.03 -14.26
N GLY A 131 1.27 6.86 -13.92
CA GLY A 131 0.64 5.98 -12.93
C GLY A 131 0.58 6.60 -11.53
N TYR A 132 1.66 7.23 -11.09
CA TYR A 132 1.67 7.95 -9.81
C TYR A 132 0.73 9.14 -9.80
N LYS A 133 0.68 9.91 -10.89
CA LYS A 133 -0.24 11.04 -11.01
C LYS A 133 -1.69 10.58 -10.94
N ASP A 134 -2.00 9.46 -11.56
CA ASP A 134 -3.34 8.87 -11.52
C ASP A 134 -3.73 8.48 -10.09
N ILE A 135 -2.82 7.83 -9.36
CA ILE A 135 -3.06 7.49 -7.94
C ILE A 135 -3.30 8.76 -7.12
N ALA A 136 -2.45 9.78 -7.29
CA ALA A 136 -2.59 11.04 -6.57
C ALA A 136 -3.95 11.69 -6.85
N GLU A 137 -4.38 11.71 -8.10
CA GLU A 137 -5.65 12.28 -8.54
C GLU A 137 -6.84 11.55 -7.89
N LYS A 138 -6.83 10.22 -7.95
CA LYS A 138 -7.93 9.39 -7.47
C LYS A 138 -8.09 9.39 -5.95
N THR A 139 -7.06 9.78 -5.23
CA THR A 139 -7.07 9.78 -3.76
C THR A 139 -7.30 11.16 -3.15
N ARG A 140 -7.46 12.19 -3.98
CA ARG A 140 -7.75 13.56 -3.52
C ARG A 140 -9.17 13.73 -2.98
#